data_8fb4eb3ebafc1ca3f56c1428ab34f8b9
#
_entry.id   8fb4eb3ebafc1ca3f56c1428ab34f8b9
#
_cell.length_a   1.000
_cell.length_b   1.000
_cell.length_c   1.000
_cell.angle_alpha   90.00
_cell.angle_beta   90.00
_cell.angle_gamma   90.00
#
_symmetry.space_group_name_H-M   'P 1'
#
loop_
_entity.id
_entity.type
_entity.pdbx_description
1 polymer ?
#
loop_
_entity_poly.entity_id
_entity_poly.type
_entity_poly.pdbx_seq_one_letter_code
_entity_poly.pdbx_strand_id
1 'polypeptide(L)'
;MAVGDIRGIINSLDFDLYGGVLPKIIYVSGTTYAIVYQGYRNDGYLVTISIEATGAITGVIDSLEFDTSNGAHPWIIHIAGDVYAIAYVGPSGNGTIKTLIIQSDGAIGAVIDTFAYDSGPSVIEPVIVNISGNVYAVFYGGPDNDGWLKTITINSDGTIGGIIDSLEFDTAYGVYSDPIHIGGSVWAVAYTADAIFGPGRIKTISIANNGTIGAIISSYDYDGNQTSAPDIIHVFGDVHAIAYGGPGRHGWLKTVSIVGGSIGTVIDSMEFEAVYGCNPWIVHVADDVYAIAYDGPDGDGWLKTVAINGSGVIGGEVSSLEYDPANGRYQSMVHVSGNIYAIAYLGPGNDGWLKTVDIETVTVTSRSQAYIMA
;
A
#
# COMPACT_ATOMS: atom_id res chain seq x y z
N MET A 1 -24.13 11.26 12.21
CA MET A 1 -23.23 10.91 11.11
C MET A 1 -23.05 9.40 11.17
N ALA A 2 -22.98 8.77 10.04
CA ALA A 2 -22.78 7.34 9.95
C ALA A 2 -21.27 7.02 9.95
N VAL A 3 -20.90 5.78 10.30
CA VAL A 3 -19.55 5.27 10.08
C VAL A 3 -19.24 5.38 8.59
N GLY A 4 -18.07 5.90 8.25
CA GLY A 4 -17.63 6.13 6.89
C GLY A 4 -17.97 7.51 6.30
N ASP A 5 -18.74 8.36 6.98
CA ASP A 5 -18.94 9.75 6.51
C ASP A 5 -17.59 10.48 6.46
N ILE A 6 -17.19 10.97 5.28
CA ILE A 6 -15.98 11.78 5.10
C ILE A 6 -16.32 13.23 5.40
N ARG A 7 -15.71 13.78 6.44
CA ARG A 7 -15.99 15.15 6.90
C ARG A 7 -15.19 16.22 6.16
N GLY A 8 -14.07 15.83 5.57
CA GLY A 8 -13.21 16.70 4.76
C GLY A 8 -11.74 16.67 5.16
N ILE A 9 -10.96 17.49 4.47
CA ILE A 9 -9.53 17.67 4.72
C ILE A 9 -9.33 18.55 5.97
N ILE A 10 -8.42 18.12 6.85
CA ILE A 10 -8.05 18.85 8.06
C ILE A 10 -6.83 19.71 7.81
N ASN A 11 -5.78 19.14 7.21
CA ASN A 11 -4.52 19.82 6.96
C ASN A 11 -3.86 19.29 5.69
N SER A 12 -2.91 20.05 5.14
CA SER A 12 -2.11 19.67 3.98
C SER A 12 -0.69 20.19 4.11
N LEU A 13 0.28 19.44 3.61
CA LEU A 13 1.69 19.77 3.57
C LEU A 13 2.27 19.34 2.23
N ASP A 14 2.96 20.24 1.56
CA ASP A 14 3.90 19.93 0.50
C ASP A 14 5.23 19.54 1.18
N PHE A 15 5.63 18.27 1.08
CA PHE A 15 6.83 17.78 1.74
C PHE A 15 8.05 17.71 0.82
N ASP A 16 7.87 17.81 -0.50
CA ASP A 16 8.95 17.89 -1.48
C ASP A 16 8.52 18.65 -2.74
N LEU A 17 9.18 19.78 -3.01
CA LEU A 17 8.93 20.69 -4.14
C LEU A 17 9.50 20.22 -5.50
N TYR A 18 10.20 19.07 -5.54
CA TYR A 18 10.92 18.63 -6.75
C TYR A 18 10.60 17.21 -7.19
N GLY A 19 9.72 16.53 -6.47
CA GLY A 19 9.28 15.18 -6.81
C GLY A 19 8.56 14.52 -5.64
N GLY A 20 7.72 13.55 -5.90
CA GLY A 20 6.96 12.86 -4.87
C GLY A 20 6.24 11.64 -5.44
N VAL A 21 6.93 10.93 -6.34
CA VAL A 21 6.32 9.82 -7.09
C VAL A 21 6.28 8.56 -6.24
N LEU A 22 5.15 7.84 -6.25
CA LEU A 22 4.95 6.57 -5.58
C LEU A 22 5.29 6.62 -4.08
N PRO A 23 4.77 7.61 -3.32
CA PRO A 23 5.08 7.71 -1.91
C PRO A 23 4.49 6.52 -1.13
N LYS A 24 5.21 6.07 -0.10
CA LYS A 24 4.72 5.09 0.88
C LYS A 24 4.91 5.65 2.27
N ILE A 25 3.79 5.81 2.99
CA ILE A 25 3.77 6.34 4.36
C ILE A 25 3.60 5.21 5.37
N ILE A 26 4.39 5.25 6.47
CA ILE A 26 4.22 4.36 7.62
C ILE A 26 4.26 5.14 8.93
N TYR A 27 3.64 4.58 9.96
CA TYR A 27 3.77 5.05 11.34
C TYR A 27 5.14 4.65 11.91
N VAL A 28 5.79 5.58 12.63
CA VAL A 28 7.05 5.35 13.34
C VAL A 28 6.81 5.26 14.83
N SER A 29 6.45 6.36 15.48
CA SER A 29 6.22 6.43 16.91
C SER A 29 5.51 7.73 17.31
N GLY A 30 4.62 7.70 18.31
CA GLY A 30 3.95 8.91 18.81
C GLY A 30 3.23 9.69 17.70
N THR A 31 3.76 10.85 17.34
CA THR A 31 3.27 11.68 16.23
C THR A 31 4.13 11.55 14.96
N THR A 32 5.16 10.72 14.98
CA THR A 32 6.14 10.59 13.90
C THR A 32 5.69 9.58 12.85
N TYR A 33 5.75 9.98 11.59
CA TYR A 33 5.52 9.16 10.39
C TYR A 33 6.71 9.27 9.45
N ALA A 34 6.94 8.25 8.65
CA ALA A 34 7.98 8.25 7.62
C ALA A 34 7.35 8.05 6.24
N ILE A 35 7.84 8.79 5.24
CA ILE A 35 7.44 8.67 3.85
C ILE A 35 8.69 8.43 3.02
N VAL A 36 8.71 7.32 2.27
CA VAL A 36 9.69 7.09 1.20
C VAL A 36 9.05 7.38 -0.14
N TYR A 37 9.81 7.95 -1.06
CA TYR A 37 9.32 8.31 -2.38
C TYR A 37 10.47 8.39 -3.39
N GLN A 38 10.10 8.33 -4.66
CA GLN A 38 10.97 8.64 -5.77
C GLN A 38 10.90 10.15 -6.03
N GLY A 39 12.01 10.84 -5.84
CA GLY A 39 12.13 12.27 -6.02
C GLY A 39 12.74 12.67 -7.38
N TYR A 40 13.41 13.82 -7.39
CA TYR A 40 14.03 14.37 -8.58
C TYR A 40 15.05 13.40 -9.20
N ARG A 41 15.03 13.25 -10.53
CA ARG A 41 15.91 12.35 -11.31
C ARG A 41 15.81 10.86 -10.96
N ASN A 42 14.73 10.45 -10.37
CA ASN A 42 14.48 9.11 -9.83
C ASN A 42 15.35 8.77 -8.59
N ASP A 43 15.95 9.75 -7.93
CA ASP A 43 16.68 9.53 -6.69
C ASP A 43 15.73 9.10 -5.57
N GLY A 44 16.21 8.33 -4.61
CA GLY A 44 15.41 7.81 -3.51
C GLY A 44 15.45 8.71 -2.29
N TYR A 45 14.28 9.15 -1.81
CA TYR A 45 14.15 10.01 -0.64
C TYR A 45 13.33 9.38 0.48
N LEU A 46 13.70 9.74 1.70
CA LEU A 46 12.98 9.46 2.94
C LEU A 46 12.80 10.76 3.69
N VAL A 47 11.58 11.07 4.10
CA VAL A 47 11.29 12.17 5.04
C VAL A 47 10.55 11.63 6.25
N THR A 48 10.77 12.25 7.41
CA THR A 48 9.96 12.06 8.60
C THR A 48 9.12 13.29 8.86
N ILE A 49 7.87 13.08 9.26
CA ILE A 49 6.85 14.13 9.40
C ILE A 49 6.11 13.93 10.70
N SER A 50 5.76 15.02 11.38
CA SER A 50 4.92 14.97 12.56
C SER A 50 3.46 15.22 12.21
N ILE A 51 2.57 14.28 12.60
CA ILE A 51 1.12 14.35 12.46
C ILE A 51 0.50 14.13 13.85
N GLU A 52 -0.17 15.15 14.35
CA GLU A 52 -0.86 15.10 15.64
C GLU A 52 -2.12 14.23 15.58
N ALA A 53 -2.57 13.70 16.72
CA ALA A 53 -3.82 12.95 16.82
C ALA A 53 -5.06 13.71 16.35
N THR A 54 -4.99 15.03 16.26
CA THR A 54 -6.02 15.93 15.73
C THR A 54 -6.01 16.05 14.21
N GLY A 55 -5.01 15.49 13.55
CA GLY A 55 -4.76 15.62 12.11
C GLY A 55 -3.94 16.85 11.73
N ALA A 56 -3.48 17.66 12.69
CA ALA A 56 -2.57 18.77 12.40
C ALA A 56 -1.20 18.22 11.96
N ILE A 57 -0.71 18.66 10.80
CA ILE A 57 0.62 18.33 10.30
C ILE A 57 1.55 19.46 10.73
N THR A 58 2.54 19.19 11.58
CA THR A 58 3.41 20.24 12.11
C THR A 58 4.66 20.49 11.25
N GLY A 59 4.93 19.61 10.28
CA GLY A 59 5.98 19.78 9.27
C GLY A 59 6.92 18.59 9.16
N VAL A 60 7.89 18.72 8.26
CA VAL A 60 8.99 17.79 8.08
C VAL A 60 9.94 17.90 9.28
N ILE A 61 10.32 16.76 9.87
CA ILE A 61 11.26 16.67 10.99
C ILE A 61 12.68 16.53 10.46
N ASP A 62 12.89 15.56 9.55
CA ASP A 62 14.19 15.24 8.96
C ASP A 62 14.03 14.68 7.55
N SER A 63 15.10 14.66 6.77
CA SER A 63 15.12 14.14 5.40
C SER A 63 16.45 13.49 5.06
N LEU A 64 16.40 12.43 4.25
CA LEU A 64 17.55 11.71 3.74
C LEU A 64 17.33 11.33 2.28
N GLU A 65 18.27 11.68 1.44
CA GLU A 65 18.43 11.08 0.12
C GLU A 65 19.15 9.74 0.30
N PHE A 66 18.37 8.62 0.32
CA PHE A 66 18.94 7.30 0.59
C PHE A 66 19.62 6.69 -0.64
N ASP A 67 19.31 7.16 -1.84
CA ASP A 67 20.00 6.77 -3.07
C ASP A 67 20.05 7.92 -4.07
N THR A 68 21.26 8.34 -4.48
CA THR A 68 21.55 9.48 -5.36
C THR A 68 21.64 9.09 -6.84
N SER A 69 21.41 7.83 -7.17
CA SER A 69 21.55 7.32 -8.53
C SER A 69 20.24 6.81 -9.12
N ASN A 70 19.49 6.05 -8.34
CA ASN A 70 18.15 5.58 -8.64
C ASN A 70 17.54 4.97 -7.37
N GLY A 71 16.40 5.46 -6.94
CA GLY A 71 15.65 4.99 -5.78
C GLY A 71 14.16 4.92 -6.10
N ALA A 72 13.83 4.34 -7.28
CA ALA A 72 12.49 4.32 -7.80
C ALA A 72 11.62 3.24 -7.14
N HIS A 73 10.30 3.47 -7.11
CA HIS A 73 9.30 2.55 -6.58
C HIS A 73 9.63 2.06 -5.15
N PRO A 74 9.94 2.94 -4.19
CA PRO A 74 10.37 2.50 -2.87
C PRO A 74 9.21 1.96 -2.04
N TRP A 75 9.50 0.95 -1.23
CA TRP A 75 8.60 0.39 -0.23
C TRP A 75 9.32 0.26 1.11
N ILE A 76 8.75 0.78 2.19
CA ILE A 76 9.36 0.80 3.51
C ILE A 76 8.64 -0.12 4.49
N ILE A 77 9.40 -0.80 5.35
CA ILE A 77 8.89 -1.63 6.45
C ILE A 77 9.71 -1.44 7.72
N HIS A 78 9.06 -1.53 8.88
CA HIS A 78 9.72 -1.58 10.17
C HIS A 78 10.32 -2.97 10.41
N ILE A 79 11.56 -3.03 10.91
CA ILE A 79 12.28 -4.27 11.23
C ILE A 79 12.23 -4.55 12.73
N ALA A 80 12.91 -3.73 13.54
CA ALA A 80 12.93 -3.85 14.99
C ALA A 80 13.49 -2.57 15.62
N GLY A 81 12.95 -2.15 16.77
CA GLY A 81 13.42 -0.93 17.44
C GLY A 81 13.35 0.27 16.51
N ASP A 82 14.48 0.91 16.24
CA ASP A 82 14.59 2.05 15.34
C ASP A 82 15.05 1.64 13.91
N VAL A 83 15.15 0.34 13.61
CA VAL A 83 15.61 -0.19 12.32
C VAL A 83 14.47 -0.34 11.34
N TYR A 84 14.64 0.20 10.13
CA TYR A 84 13.73 0.11 8.99
C TYR A 84 14.44 -0.42 7.76
N ALA A 85 13.70 -1.03 6.85
CA ALA A 85 14.19 -1.45 5.54
C ALA A 85 13.40 -0.81 4.41
N ILE A 86 14.08 -0.41 3.33
CA ILE A 86 13.50 0.10 2.11
C ILE A 86 13.89 -0.84 0.98
N ALA A 87 12.90 -1.48 0.34
CA ALA A 87 13.07 -2.20 -0.93
C ALA A 87 12.73 -1.26 -2.08
N TYR A 88 13.55 -1.21 -3.12
CA TYR A 88 13.38 -0.26 -4.21
C TYR A 88 14.08 -0.72 -5.49
N VAL A 89 13.76 -0.06 -6.59
CA VAL A 89 14.49 -0.20 -7.86
C VAL A 89 15.75 0.66 -7.76
N GLY A 90 16.88 0.01 -7.64
CA GLY A 90 18.17 0.64 -7.45
C GLY A 90 18.91 1.00 -8.75
N PRO A 91 20.20 1.36 -8.66
CA PRO A 91 21.00 1.72 -9.81
C PRO A 91 21.00 0.64 -10.90
N SER A 92 20.88 1.07 -12.15
CA SER A 92 20.78 0.18 -13.33
C SER A 92 19.53 -0.70 -13.37
N GLY A 93 18.48 -0.39 -12.58
CA GLY A 93 17.23 -1.13 -12.56
C GLY A 93 17.25 -2.42 -11.73
N ASN A 94 18.28 -2.61 -10.89
CA ASN A 94 18.39 -3.78 -10.03
C ASN A 94 17.44 -3.68 -8.82
N GLY A 95 17.15 -4.82 -8.18
CA GLY A 95 16.39 -4.86 -6.93
C GLY A 95 17.32 -4.66 -5.73
N THR A 96 17.12 -3.60 -4.98
CA THR A 96 17.96 -3.25 -3.83
C THR A 96 17.16 -3.14 -2.54
N ILE A 97 17.75 -3.56 -1.42
CA ILE A 97 17.27 -3.27 -0.06
C ILE A 97 18.34 -2.45 0.65
N LYS A 98 17.91 -1.38 1.31
CA LYS A 98 18.71 -0.66 2.30
C LYS A 98 18.06 -0.74 3.66
N THR A 99 18.86 -0.89 4.70
CA THR A 99 18.43 -0.75 6.09
C THR A 99 19.02 0.51 6.68
N LEU A 100 18.26 1.19 7.54
CA LEU A 100 18.62 2.45 8.14
C LEU A 100 17.93 2.65 9.49
N ILE A 101 18.31 3.68 10.20
CA ILE A 101 17.73 4.08 11.48
C ILE A 101 16.71 5.19 11.26
N ILE A 102 15.52 5.06 11.87
CA ILE A 102 14.58 6.16 12.10
C ILE A 102 14.26 6.17 13.58
N GLN A 103 14.72 7.18 14.30
CA GLN A 103 14.49 7.29 15.73
C GLN A 103 13.04 7.65 16.05
N SER A 104 12.61 7.38 17.26
CA SER A 104 11.24 7.64 17.71
C SER A 104 10.82 9.12 17.63
N ASP A 105 11.79 10.05 17.66
CA ASP A 105 11.59 11.49 17.51
C ASP A 105 11.63 11.96 16.05
N GLY A 106 11.89 11.05 15.12
CA GLY A 106 11.93 11.30 13.69
C GLY A 106 13.30 11.61 13.12
N ALA A 107 14.36 11.65 13.92
CA ALA A 107 15.71 11.81 13.40
C ALA A 107 16.11 10.59 12.56
N ILE A 108 16.62 10.84 11.34
CA ILE A 108 17.05 9.79 10.41
C ILE A 108 18.55 9.57 10.59
N GLY A 109 18.92 8.33 10.95
CA GLY A 109 20.32 7.92 11.11
C GLY A 109 20.94 7.44 9.80
N ALA A 110 22.14 6.90 9.94
CA ALA A 110 22.88 6.38 8.78
C ALA A 110 22.22 5.11 8.20
N VAL A 111 22.49 4.86 6.92
CA VAL A 111 22.29 3.56 6.29
C VAL A 111 23.18 2.55 6.98
N ILE A 112 22.60 1.41 7.41
CA ILE A 112 23.30 0.33 8.11
C ILE A 112 23.91 -0.63 7.10
N ASP A 113 23.08 -1.11 6.16
CA ASP A 113 23.49 -2.10 5.17
C ASP A 113 22.78 -1.86 3.82
N THR A 114 23.34 -2.40 2.74
CA THR A 114 22.80 -2.34 1.39
C THR A 114 23.01 -3.67 0.69
N PHE A 115 21.94 -4.25 0.16
CA PHE A 115 21.98 -5.55 -0.49
C PHE A 115 21.19 -5.54 -1.81
N ALA A 116 21.82 -5.98 -2.90
CA ALA A 116 21.13 -6.22 -4.17
C ALA A 116 20.51 -7.62 -4.15
N TYR A 117 19.20 -7.72 -4.01
CA TYR A 117 18.49 -9.00 -4.03
C TYR A 117 18.23 -9.50 -5.46
N ASP A 118 18.28 -8.61 -6.43
CA ASP A 118 18.25 -8.95 -7.85
C ASP A 118 19.22 -8.07 -8.63
N SER A 119 20.13 -8.70 -9.38
CA SER A 119 21.13 -8.00 -10.18
C SER A 119 20.69 -7.73 -11.63
N GLY A 120 19.50 -8.16 -12.01
CA GLY A 120 18.91 -7.92 -13.33
C GLY A 120 18.43 -6.46 -13.50
N PRO A 121 18.37 -5.94 -14.72
CA PRO A 121 18.06 -4.54 -14.99
C PRO A 121 16.56 -4.24 -15.12
N SER A 122 15.68 -5.03 -14.57
CA SER A 122 14.24 -4.95 -14.87
C SER A 122 13.34 -5.17 -13.65
N VAL A 123 13.79 -4.76 -12.46
CA VAL A 123 12.92 -4.82 -11.28
C VAL A 123 11.85 -3.76 -11.36
N ILE A 124 10.60 -4.14 -11.07
CA ILE A 124 9.42 -3.28 -11.10
C ILE A 124 8.66 -3.43 -9.79
N GLU A 125 8.37 -2.32 -9.14
CA GLU A 125 7.47 -2.19 -7.98
C GLU A 125 7.64 -3.29 -6.91
N PRO A 126 8.80 -3.31 -6.23
CA PRO A 126 9.04 -4.27 -5.17
C PRO A 126 8.20 -3.94 -3.94
N VAL A 127 7.59 -4.97 -3.35
CA VAL A 127 6.88 -4.92 -2.08
C VAL A 127 7.57 -5.86 -1.09
N ILE A 128 8.03 -5.34 0.04
CA ILE A 128 8.66 -6.14 1.10
C ILE A 128 7.69 -6.37 2.27
N VAL A 129 7.60 -7.62 2.73
CA VAL A 129 6.76 -8.01 3.88
C VAL A 129 7.53 -8.87 4.86
N ASN A 130 7.16 -8.84 6.14
CA ASN A 130 7.71 -9.74 7.15
C ASN A 130 7.01 -11.10 7.10
N ILE A 131 7.76 -12.19 7.02
CA ILE A 131 7.24 -13.56 7.09
C ILE A 131 7.20 -14.05 8.53
N SER A 132 8.34 -14.03 9.21
CA SER A 132 8.45 -14.45 10.62
C SER A 132 9.83 -14.08 11.18
N GLY A 133 9.87 -13.45 12.34
CA GLY A 133 11.13 -13.08 13.00
C GLY A 133 12.01 -12.22 12.09
N ASN A 134 13.19 -12.73 11.71
CA ASN A 134 14.12 -12.03 10.81
C ASN A 134 14.01 -12.45 9.34
N VAL A 135 12.96 -13.17 8.96
CA VAL A 135 12.69 -13.58 7.57
C VAL A 135 11.70 -12.62 6.93
N TYR A 136 12.08 -12.09 5.78
CA TYR A 136 11.29 -11.18 4.95
C TYR A 136 11.13 -11.74 3.56
N ALA A 137 10.10 -11.31 2.85
CA ALA A 137 9.87 -11.63 1.45
C ALA A 137 9.74 -10.37 0.62
N VAL A 138 10.30 -10.36 -0.59
CA VAL A 138 10.11 -9.32 -1.59
C VAL A 138 9.39 -9.93 -2.79
N PHE A 139 8.24 -9.35 -3.12
CA PHE A 139 7.48 -9.63 -4.33
C PHE A 139 7.74 -8.51 -5.32
N TYR A 140 7.98 -8.83 -6.59
CA TYR A 140 8.34 -7.82 -7.59
C TYR A 140 8.13 -8.35 -9.02
N GLY A 141 7.99 -7.44 -10.00
CA GLY A 141 8.19 -7.75 -11.39
C GLY A 141 9.69 -7.83 -11.68
N GLY A 142 10.15 -8.93 -12.24
CA GLY A 142 11.55 -9.17 -12.56
C GLY A 142 11.85 -9.08 -14.06
N PRO A 143 12.91 -9.77 -14.53
CA PRO A 143 13.24 -9.86 -15.95
C PRO A 143 12.03 -10.29 -16.78
N ASP A 144 11.90 -9.72 -17.98
CA ASP A 144 10.78 -9.95 -18.91
C ASP A 144 9.39 -9.60 -18.35
N ASN A 145 9.35 -8.88 -17.23
CA ASN A 145 8.16 -8.54 -16.42
C ASN A 145 7.52 -9.74 -15.72
N ASP A 146 8.25 -10.82 -15.54
CA ASP A 146 7.80 -12.02 -14.85
C ASP A 146 7.59 -11.75 -13.35
N GLY A 147 6.69 -12.51 -12.73
CA GLY A 147 6.41 -12.35 -11.31
C GLY A 147 7.40 -13.13 -10.44
N TRP A 148 8.16 -12.43 -9.59
CA TRP A 148 9.17 -13.01 -8.72
C TRP A 148 8.90 -12.80 -7.24
N LEU A 149 9.33 -13.80 -6.46
CA LEU A 149 9.33 -13.80 -4.99
C LEU A 149 10.69 -14.26 -4.50
N LYS A 150 11.33 -13.49 -3.62
CA LYS A 150 12.54 -13.90 -2.89
C LYS A 150 12.35 -13.73 -1.40
N THR A 151 12.83 -14.69 -0.63
CA THR A 151 12.93 -14.61 0.83
C THR A 151 14.35 -14.26 1.25
N ILE A 152 14.47 -13.40 2.26
CA ILE A 152 15.73 -12.77 2.66
C ILE A 152 15.77 -12.68 4.19
N THR A 153 16.95 -12.82 4.79
CA THR A 153 17.14 -12.52 6.21
C THR A 153 17.53 -11.05 6.41
N ILE A 154 16.84 -10.36 7.33
CA ILE A 154 17.23 -9.05 7.83
C ILE A 154 17.22 -9.13 9.36
N ASN A 155 18.37 -8.97 9.98
CA ASN A 155 18.51 -9.07 11.42
C ASN A 155 17.99 -7.82 12.14
N SER A 156 17.69 -7.92 13.43
CA SER A 156 17.18 -6.80 14.23
C SER A 156 18.15 -5.62 14.37
N ASP A 157 19.44 -5.83 14.08
CA ASP A 157 20.46 -4.78 14.02
C ASP A 157 20.58 -4.10 12.64
N GLY A 158 19.77 -4.54 11.68
CA GLY A 158 19.74 -4.04 10.31
C GLY A 158 20.71 -4.73 9.34
N THR A 159 21.54 -5.67 9.79
CA THR A 159 22.39 -6.43 8.86
C THR A 159 21.58 -7.38 7.99
N ILE A 160 21.87 -7.43 6.69
CA ILE A 160 21.15 -8.24 5.70
C ILE A 160 21.94 -9.53 5.46
N GLY A 161 21.35 -10.68 5.80
CA GLY A 161 22.02 -11.98 5.72
C GLY A 161 21.98 -12.63 4.31
N GLY A 162 21.22 -12.06 3.39
CA GLY A 162 21.11 -12.55 2.01
C GLY A 162 19.85 -13.37 1.71
N ILE A 163 19.77 -13.85 0.47
CA ILE A 163 18.64 -14.62 -0.06
C ILE A 163 18.62 -16.02 0.57
N ILE A 164 17.44 -16.44 1.04
CA ILE A 164 17.17 -17.79 1.53
C ILE A 164 16.68 -18.68 0.39
N ASP A 165 15.66 -18.21 -0.35
CA ASP A 165 15.01 -18.94 -1.41
C ASP A 165 14.43 -17.98 -2.47
N SER A 166 14.07 -18.51 -3.66
CA SER A 166 13.48 -17.73 -4.74
C SER A 166 12.49 -18.55 -5.55
N LEU A 167 11.42 -17.92 -6.01
CA LEU A 167 10.39 -18.49 -6.86
C LEU A 167 9.97 -17.49 -7.93
N GLU A 168 9.99 -17.90 -9.17
CA GLU A 168 9.25 -17.25 -10.24
C GLU A 168 7.79 -17.74 -10.17
N PHE A 169 6.89 -16.89 -9.61
CA PHE A 169 5.51 -17.32 -9.41
C PHE A 169 4.65 -17.10 -10.66
N ASP A 170 5.10 -16.30 -11.61
CA ASP A 170 4.47 -16.15 -12.93
C ASP A 170 5.54 -15.95 -14.01
N THR A 171 5.57 -16.84 -15.02
CA THR A 171 6.58 -16.89 -16.09
C THR A 171 6.16 -16.14 -17.36
N ALA A 172 4.99 -15.52 -17.36
CA ALA A 172 4.50 -14.77 -18.52
C ALA A 172 4.47 -13.26 -18.26
N TYR A 173 3.93 -12.85 -17.10
CA TYR A 173 3.85 -11.45 -16.67
C TYR A 173 3.32 -11.40 -15.25
N GLY A 174 3.97 -10.67 -14.36
CA GLY A 174 3.56 -10.61 -12.95
C GLY A 174 4.04 -9.33 -12.27
N VAL A 175 3.39 -8.20 -12.57
CA VAL A 175 3.77 -6.87 -12.04
C VAL A 175 2.65 -6.28 -11.17
N TYR A 176 2.94 -5.19 -10.48
CA TYR A 176 2.02 -4.55 -9.52
C TYR A 176 1.56 -5.52 -8.45
N SER A 177 2.50 -6.27 -7.89
CA SER A 177 2.21 -7.32 -6.92
C SER A 177 1.86 -6.73 -5.55
N ASP A 178 0.71 -7.13 -5.01
CA ASP A 178 0.35 -6.81 -3.62
C ASP A 178 0.13 -8.10 -2.82
N PRO A 179 1.05 -8.44 -1.90
CA PRO A 179 0.98 -9.64 -1.09
C PRO A 179 0.27 -9.44 0.24
N ILE A 180 -0.50 -10.46 0.66
CA ILE A 180 -1.16 -10.50 1.96
C ILE A 180 -1.00 -11.86 2.65
N HIS A 181 -0.82 -11.86 3.97
CA HIS A 181 -0.80 -13.09 4.77
C HIS A 181 -2.21 -13.64 5.00
N ILE A 182 -2.45 -14.89 4.62
CA ILE A 182 -3.75 -15.54 4.79
C ILE A 182 -3.84 -16.28 6.14
N GLY A 183 -2.76 -16.97 6.51
CA GLY A 183 -2.68 -17.71 7.78
C GLY A 183 -1.70 -18.88 7.70
N GLY A 184 -1.08 -19.21 8.84
CA GLY A 184 -0.04 -20.23 8.89
C GLY A 184 1.14 -19.89 7.98
N SER A 185 1.42 -20.74 7.00
CA SER A 185 2.44 -20.50 5.97
C SER A 185 1.87 -19.99 4.64
N VAL A 186 0.58 -19.67 4.57
CA VAL A 186 -0.07 -19.30 3.30
C VAL A 186 -0.08 -17.79 3.11
N TRP A 187 0.41 -17.37 1.95
CA TRP A 187 0.40 -16.00 1.46
C TRP A 187 -0.40 -15.94 0.16
N ALA A 188 -1.13 -14.87 -0.06
CA ALA A 188 -1.73 -14.55 -1.35
C ALA A 188 -1.03 -13.34 -1.96
N VAL A 189 -0.97 -13.30 -3.28
CA VAL A 189 -0.49 -12.15 -4.06
C VAL A 189 -1.49 -11.85 -5.16
N ALA A 190 -2.03 -10.63 -5.16
CA ALA A 190 -2.82 -10.09 -6.26
C ALA A 190 -1.88 -9.31 -7.20
N TYR A 191 -2.05 -9.44 -8.51
CA TYR A 191 -1.16 -8.82 -9.49
C TYR A 191 -1.80 -8.71 -10.88
N THR A 192 -1.18 -7.93 -11.77
CA THR A 192 -1.50 -7.90 -13.19
C THR A 192 -0.73 -8.99 -13.91
N ALA A 193 -1.43 -9.88 -14.63
CA ALA A 193 -0.87 -11.06 -15.29
C ALA A 193 -0.87 -10.94 -16.82
N ASP A 194 -0.12 -11.81 -17.47
CA ASP A 194 -0.09 -12.11 -18.92
C ASP A 194 0.34 -10.97 -19.85
N ALA A 195 0.12 -9.69 -19.51
CA ALA A 195 0.57 -8.51 -20.27
C ALA A 195 0.38 -7.22 -19.46
N ILE A 196 0.96 -6.12 -19.93
CA ILE A 196 0.60 -4.78 -19.46
C ILE A 196 -0.91 -4.56 -19.70
N PHE A 197 -1.65 -4.24 -18.66
CA PHE A 197 -3.12 -4.21 -18.68
C PHE A 197 -3.76 -5.58 -19.02
N GLY A 198 -3.13 -6.67 -18.60
CA GLY A 198 -3.69 -8.01 -18.70
C GLY A 198 -4.69 -8.33 -17.60
N PRO A 199 -5.08 -9.60 -17.47
CA PRO A 199 -6.03 -10.04 -16.45
C PRO A 199 -5.52 -9.79 -15.02
N GLY A 200 -6.45 -9.57 -14.10
CA GLY A 200 -6.17 -9.56 -12.67
C GLY A 200 -6.13 -10.98 -12.12
N ARG A 201 -4.98 -11.37 -11.63
CA ARG A 201 -4.75 -12.71 -11.07
C ARG A 201 -4.39 -12.66 -9.59
N ILE A 202 -4.86 -13.65 -8.86
CA ILE A 202 -4.44 -13.90 -7.48
C ILE A 202 -3.88 -15.32 -7.41
N LYS A 203 -2.72 -15.48 -6.76
CA LYS A 203 -2.11 -16.77 -6.44
C LYS A 203 -1.91 -16.90 -4.94
N THR A 204 -2.03 -18.13 -4.45
CA THR A 204 -1.62 -18.45 -3.08
C THR A 204 -0.38 -19.32 -3.11
N ILE A 205 0.57 -19.02 -2.22
CA ILE A 205 1.90 -19.60 -2.16
C ILE A 205 2.19 -19.97 -0.71
N SER A 206 2.81 -21.10 -0.45
CA SER A 206 3.29 -21.39 0.89
C SER A 206 4.69 -20.82 1.11
N ILE A 207 4.87 -20.08 2.22
CA ILE A 207 6.19 -19.58 2.66
C ILE A 207 6.36 -19.98 4.11
N ALA A 208 7.29 -20.85 4.37
CA ALA A 208 7.56 -21.33 5.73
C ALA A 208 8.24 -20.24 6.57
N ASN A 209 8.12 -20.32 7.90
CA ASN A 209 8.73 -19.35 8.83
C ASN A 209 10.26 -19.22 8.71
N ASN A 210 10.94 -20.24 8.16
CA ASN A 210 12.38 -20.22 7.89
C ASN A 210 12.73 -19.63 6.52
N GLY A 211 11.75 -19.16 5.75
CA GLY A 211 11.92 -18.56 4.44
C GLY A 211 11.89 -19.55 3.26
N THR A 212 11.75 -20.85 3.49
CA THR A 212 11.59 -21.80 2.38
C THR A 212 10.28 -21.53 1.67
N ILE A 213 10.34 -21.31 0.36
CA ILE A 213 9.19 -21.10 -0.51
C ILE A 213 8.72 -22.46 -1.02
N GLY A 214 7.48 -22.79 -0.77
CA GLY A 214 6.85 -24.02 -1.29
C GLY A 214 6.16 -23.80 -2.62
N ALA A 215 5.26 -24.71 -2.98
CA ALA A 215 4.54 -24.62 -4.23
C ALA A 215 3.46 -23.54 -4.23
N ILE A 216 3.08 -23.09 -5.43
CA ILE A 216 1.82 -22.38 -5.67
C ILE A 216 0.69 -23.36 -5.31
N ILE A 217 -0.21 -22.93 -4.42
CA ILE A 217 -1.32 -23.73 -3.91
C ILE A 217 -2.53 -23.60 -4.83
N SER A 218 -2.86 -22.36 -5.22
CA SER A 218 -4.02 -22.04 -6.04
C SER A 218 -3.73 -20.83 -6.92
N SER A 219 -4.44 -20.72 -8.04
CA SER A 219 -4.38 -19.59 -8.97
C SER A 219 -5.77 -19.31 -9.50
N TYR A 220 -6.18 -18.03 -9.55
CA TYR A 220 -7.50 -17.62 -10.02
C TYR A 220 -7.45 -16.24 -10.66
N ASP A 221 -8.06 -16.08 -11.83
CA ASP A 221 -8.23 -14.79 -12.48
C ASP A 221 -9.50 -14.13 -11.92
N TYR A 222 -9.33 -13.17 -11.00
CA TYR A 222 -10.47 -12.45 -10.41
C TYR A 222 -11.09 -11.46 -11.42
N ASP A 223 -10.34 -11.05 -12.44
CA ASP A 223 -10.84 -10.33 -13.61
C ASP A 223 -10.11 -10.83 -14.87
N GLY A 224 -10.87 -11.32 -15.85
CA GLY A 224 -10.32 -11.81 -17.13
C GLY A 224 -9.99 -10.72 -18.14
N ASN A 225 -10.20 -9.45 -17.79
CA ASN A 225 -9.96 -8.30 -18.65
C ASN A 225 -8.76 -7.48 -18.15
N GLN A 226 -8.65 -6.26 -18.65
CA GLN A 226 -7.63 -5.30 -18.25
C GLN A 226 -7.68 -5.00 -16.75
N THR A 227 -6.52 -5.11 -16.08
CA THR A 227 -6.32 -4.68 -14.69
C THR A 227 -5.01 -3.91 -14.52
N SER A 228 -4.91 -3.13 -13.46
CA SER A 228 -3.69 -2.44 -13.05
C SER A 228 -3.69 -2.18 -11.55
N ALA A 229 -2.51 -2.22 -10.95
CA ALA A 229 -2.22 -1.83 -9.57
C ALA A 229 -3.29 -2.32 -8.56
N PRO A 230 -3.48 -3.64 -8.40
CA PRO A 230 -4.39 -4.16 -7.39
C PRO A 230 -3.84 -3.90 -5.98
N ASP A 231 -4.75 -3.64 -5.05
CA ASP A 231 -4.48 -3.57 -3.61
C ASP A 231 -5.46 -4.52 -2.90
N ILE A 232 -4.94 -5.49 -2.14
CA ILE A 232 -5.72 -6.53 -1.48
C ILE A 232 -5.73 -6.37 0.03
N ILE A 233 -6.93 -6.45 0.63
CA ILE A 233 -7.11 -6.36 2.09
C ILE A 233 -7.94 -7.52 2.62
N HIS A 234 -7.66 -7.94 3.86
CA HIS A 234 -8.52 -8.86 4.59
C HIS A 234 -9.80 -8.15 5.07
N VAL A 235 -10.95 -8.80 4.86
CA VAL A 235 -12.26 -8.29 5.29
C VAL A 235 -12.68 -8.95 6.60
N PHE A 236 -13.01 -10.23 6.54
CA PHE A 236 -13.40 -11.01 7.71
C PHE A 236 -13.31 -12.51 7.42
N GLY A 237 -12.82 -13.31 8.41
CA GLY A 237 -12.69 -14.76 8.23
C GLY A 237 -11.83 -15.11 7.00
N ASP A 238 -12.44 -15.75 6.02
CA ASP A 238 -11.77 -16.13 4.77
C ASP A 238 -12.00 -15.14 3.62
N VAL A 239 -12.69 -14.01 3.87
CA VAL A 239 -13.05 -13.02 2.84
C VAL A 239 -11.97 -11.96 2.71
N HIS A 240 -11.59 -11.67 1.45
CA HIS A 240 -10.65 -10.63 1.07
C HIS A 240 -11.28 -9.72 0.00
N ALA A 241 -10.89 -8.45 0.00
CA ALA A 241 -11.31 -7.47 -1.00
C ALA A 241 -10.11 -7.02 -1.82
N ILE A 242 -10.29 -6.83 -3.13
CA ILE A 242 -9.28 -6.37 -4.08
C ILE A 242 -9.84 -5.13 -4.77
N ALA A 243 -9.20 -3.98 -4.55
CA ALA A 243 -9.43 -2.76 -5.30
C ALA A 243 -8.41 -2.66 -6.44
N TYR A 244 -8.81 -2.26 -7.64
CA TYR A 244 -7.92 -2.21 -8.81
C TYR A 244 -8.45 -1.28 -9.90
N GLY A 245 -7.56 -0.80 -10.77
CA GLY A 245 -7.93 -0.18 -12.02
C GLY A 245 -8.31 -1.27 -13.04
N GLY A 246 -9.56 -1.28 -13.50
CA GLY A 246 -10.11 -2.30 -14.39
C GLY A 246 -10.30 -1.81 -15.84
N PRO A 247 -11.18 -2.48 -16.62
CA PRO A 247 -11.47 -2.13 -18.00
C PRO A 247 -11.83 -0.66 -18.17
N GLY A 248 -11.26 -0.02 -19.16
CA GLY A 248 -11.45 1.42 -19.40
C GLY A 248 -10.73 2.34 -18.41
N ARG A 249 -9.91 1.78 -17.53
CA ARG A 249 -9.29 2.45 -16.37
C ARG A 249 -10.30 2.87 -15.31
N HIS A 250 -11.44 2.20 -15.25
CA HIS A 250 -12.44 2.40 -14.21
C HIS A 250 -11.98 1.78 -12.90
N GLY A 251 -12.45 2.30 -11.77
CA GLY A 251 -12.17 1.76 -10.46
C GLY A 251 -13.10 0.59 -10.10
N TRP A 252 -12.53 -0.57 -9.80
CA TRP A 252 -13.27 -1.78 -9.45
C TRP A 252 -12.89 -2.31 -8.08
N LEU A 253 -13.89 -2.87 -7.39
CA LEU A 253 -13.75 -3.57 -6.13
C LEU A 253 -14.37 -4.95 -6.26
N LYS A 254 -13.63 -5.99 -5.93
CA LYS A 254 -14.13 -7.37 -5.88
C LYS A 254 -13.81 -8.02 -4.55
N THR A 255 -14.67 -8.94 -4.14
CA THR A 255 -14.44 -9.77 -2.97
C THR A 255 -14.29 -11.23 -3.38
N VAL A 256 -13.36 -11.93 -2.71
CA VAL A 256 -13.04 -13.35 -2.95
C VAL A 256 -12.89 -14.07 -1.62
N SER A 257 -13.15 -15.37 -1.58
CA SER A 257 -12.82 -16.20 -0.42
C SER A 257 -11.52 -16.95 -0.62
N ILE A 258 -10.70 -17.05 0.44
CA ILE A 258 -9.46 -17.84 0.44
C ILE A 258 -9.45 -18.74 1.68
N VAL A 259 -9.71 -20.03 1.48
CA VAL A 259 -9.85 -21.01 2.57
C VAL A 259 -8.64 -21.95 2.57
N GLY A 260 -7.77 -21.83 3.56
CA GLY A 260 -6.58 -22.69 3.67
C GLY A 260 -5.66 -22.64 2.45
N GLY A 261 -5.68 -21.54 1.70
CA GLY A 261 -4.93 -21.34 0.47
C GLY A 261 -5.70 -21.68 -0.82
N SER A 262 -6.87 -22.29 -0.73
CA SER A 262 -7.73 -22.50 -1.91
C SER A 262 -8.52 -21.21 -2.19
N ILE A 263 -8.37 -20.67 -3.39
CA ILE A 263 -9.08 -19.45 -3.82
C ILE A 263 -10.44 -19.86 -4.38
N GLY A 264 -11.52 -19.28 -3.83
CA GLY A 264 -12.88 -19.41 -4.34
C GLY A 264 -13.14 -18.47 -5.53
N THR A 265 -14.37 -18.48 -6.01
CA THR A 265 -14.82 -17.53 -7.03
C THR A 265 -15.05 -16.15 -6.42
N VAL A 266 -15.14 -15.12 -7.26
CA VAL A 266 -15.60 -13.78 -6.85
C VAL A 266 -16.96 -13.91 -6.16
N ILE A 267 -17.07 -13.31 -4.98
CA ILE A 267 -18.31 -13.29 -4.18
C ILE A 267 -19.20 -12.16 -4.68
N ASP A 268 -18.63 -10.95 -4.79
CA ASP A 268 -19.33 -9.76 -5.24
C ASP A 268 -18.38 -8.82 -6.00
N SER A 269 -18.95 -7.87 -6.76
CA SER A 269 -18.20 -6.95 -7.62
C SER A 269 -18.91 -5.60 -7.72
N MET A 270 -18.17 -4.52 -7.57
CA MET A 270 -18.65 -3.14 -7.67
C MET A 270 -17.69 -2.30 -8.51
N GLU A 271 -18.23 -1.56 -9.47
CA GLU A 271 -17.53 -0.44 -10.11
C GLU A 271 -17.68 0.77 -9.19
N PHE A 272 -16.61 1.13 -8.45
CA PHE A 272 -16.66 2.28 -7.54
C PHE A 272 -16.37 3.61 -8.24
N GLU A 273 -15.76 3.57 -9.43
CA GLU A 273 -15.51 4.75 -10.27
C GLU A 273 -15.64 4.41 -11.76
N ALA A 274 -16.58 5.07 -12.44
CA ALA A 274 -16.97 4.75 -13.82
C ALA A 274 -16.28 5.62 -14.90
N VAL A 275 -15.43 6.58 -14.51
CA VAL A 275 -14.72 7.45 -15.46
C VAL A 275 -13.23 7.15 -15.46
N TYR A 276 -12.58 7.23 -14.30
CA TYR A 276 -11.17 6.92 -14.11
C TYR A 276 -10.92 6.60 -12.62
N GLY A 277 -10.41 5.41 -12.32
CA GLY A 277 -10.18 4.94 -10.96
C GLY A 277 -8.96 4.01 -10.92
N CYS A 278 -7.75 4.59 -11.00
CA CYS A 278 -6.50 3.85 -11.04
C CYS A 278 -5.71 3.95 -9.73
N ASN A 279 -4.72 3.06 -9.58
CA ASN A 279 -3.81 3.01 -8.43
C ASN A 279 -4.52 3.10 -7.08
N PRO A 280 -5.60 2.34 -6.85
CA PRO A 280 -6.34 2.44 -5.60
C PRO A 280 -5.48 1.95 -4.41
N TRP A 281 -5.74 2.54 -3.25
CA TRP A 281 -5.21 2.12 -1.96
C TRP A 281 -6.39 1.92 -1.01
N ILE A 282 -6.62 0.71 -0.53
CA ILE A 282 -7.76 0.38 0.34
C ILE A 282 -7.33 0.16 1.78
N VAL A 283 -8.05 0.75 2.74
CA VAL A 283 -7.83 0.55 4.18
C VAL A 283 -9.16 0.27 4.89
N HIS A 284 -9.11 -0.50 5.97
CA HIS A 284 -10.26 -0.67 6.85
C HIS A 284 -10.47 0.58 7.72
N VAL A 285 -11.70 1.06 7.81
CA VAL A 285 -12.07 2.23 8.63
C VAL A 285 -12.61 1.78 9.97
N ALA A 286 -13.79 1.23 10.00
CA ALA A 286 -14.44 0.67 11.19
C ALA A 286 -15.64 -0.19 10.77
N ASP A 287 -16.06 -1.13 11.61
CA ASP A 287 -17.17 -2.04 11.31
C ASP A 287 -17.00 -2.69 9.91
N ASP A 288 -18.01 -2.55 9.06
CA ASP A 288 -18.00 -3.06 7.67
C ASP A 288 -17.56 -1.98 6.65
N VAL A 289 -16.94 -0.87 7.08
CA VAL A 289 -16.58 0.25 6.20
C VAL A 289 -15.10 0.26 5.87
N TYR A 290 -14.79 0.46 4.59
CA TYR A 290 -13.45 0.57 4.00
C TYR A 290 -13.32 1.89 3.26
N ALA A 291 -12.13 2.47 3.25
CA ALA A 291 -11.80 3.67 2.48
C ALA A 291 -10.87 3.32 1.33
N ILE A 292 -11.14 3.87 0.13
CA ILE A 292 -10.35 3.71 -1.08
C ILE A 292 -9.90 5.09 -1.54
N ALA A 293 -8.59 5.36 -1.49
CA ALA A 293 -7.98 6.52 -2.11
C ALA A 293 -7.50 6.10 -3.51
N TYR A 294 -7.72 6.94 -4.54
CA TYR A 294 -7.41 6.56 -5.92
C TYR A 294 -7.16 7.77 -6.82
N ASP A 295 -6.46 7.53 -7.95
CA ASP A 295 -6.38 8.48 -9.06
C ASP A 295 -7.74 8.53 -9.73
N GLY A 296 -8.42 9.66 -9.64
CA GLY A 296 -9.75 9.87 -10.20
C GLY A 296 -9.76 10.53 -11.57
N PRO A 297 -10.95 10.96 -12.05
CA PRO A 297 -11.11 11.71 -13.30
C PRO A 297 -10.14 12.88 -13.37
N ASP A 298 -9.61 13.17 -14.57
CA ASP A 298 -8.64 14.24 -14.86
C ASP A 298 -7.30 14.12 -14.11
N GLY A 299 -7.06 13.00 -13.40
CA GLY A 299 -5.88 12.76 -12.58
C GLY A 299 -5.97 13.37 -11.19
N ASP A 300 -7.18 13.72 -10.77
CA ASP A 300 -7.49 14.28 -9.46
C ASP A 300 -7.39 13.23 -8.35
N GLY A 301 -7.22 13.67 -7.11
CA GLY A 301 -7.19 12.80 -5.96
C GLY A 301 -8.58 12.59 -5.36
N TRP A 302 -9.04 11.35 -5.33
CA TRP A 302 -10.35 10.97 -4.80
C TRP A 302 -10.26 9.98 -3.64
N LEU A 303 -11.19 10.11 -2.72
CA LEU A 303 -11.38 9.21 -1.58
C LEU A 303 -12.86 8.80 -1.52
N LYS A 304 -13.11 7.49 -1.51
CA LYS A 304 -14.46 6.93 -1.28
C LYS A 304 -14.45 6.01 -0.08
N THR A 305 -15.57 5.97 0.63
CA THR A 305 -15.83 4.93 1.62
C THR A 305 -16.92 4.01 1.10
N VAL A 306 -16.73 2.71 1.29
CA VAL A 306 -17.62 1.65 0.81
C VAL A 306 -17.91 0.67 1.94
N ALA A 307 -19.09 0.08 1.95
CA ALA A 307 -19.43 -0.97 2.89
C ALA A 307 -19.12 -2.35 2.31
N ILE A 308 -18.44 -3.22 3.08
CA ILE A 308 -18.22 -4.63 2.74
C ILE A 308 -18.51 -5.46 3.99
N ASN A 309 -19.59 -6.24 3.99
CA ASN A 309 -19.90 -7.04 5.15
C ASN A 309 -19.03 -8.30 5.29
N GLY A 310 -19.08 -8.95 6.44
CA GLY A 310 -18.26 -10.14 6.73
C GLY A 310 -18.53 -11.36 5.83
N SER A 311 -19.59 -11.36 5.02
CA SER A 311 -19.83 -12.40 4.00
C SER A 311 -19.28 -12.03 2.62
N GLY A 312 -18.70 -10.84 2.47
CA GLY A 312 -18.10 -10.34 1.24
C GLY A 312 -19.08 -9.61 0.31
N VAL A 313 -20.32 -9.35 0.76
CA VAL A 313 -21.27 -8.56 -0.03
C VAL A 313 -20.92 -7.08 0.08
N ILE A 314 -20.77 -6.41 -1.07
CA ILE A 314 -20.45 -4.99 -1.17
C ILE A 314 -21.76 -4.21 -1.10
N GLY A 315 -21.92 -3.38 -0.07
CA GLY A 315 -23.16 -2.61 0.19
C GLY A 315 -23.26 -1.30 -0.58
N GLY A 316 -22.19 -0.91 -1.28
CA GLY A 316 -22.11 0.34 -2.08
C GLY A 316 -21.32 1.45 -1.40
N GLU A 317 -21.28 2.61 -2.08
CA GLU A 317 -20.63 3.83 -1.61
C GLU A 317 -21.37 4.40 -0.40
N VAL A 318 -20.62 4.78 0.62
CA VAL A 318 -21.11 5.47 1.83
C VAL A 318 -20.90 6.98 1.69
N SER A 319 -19.70 7.40 1.31
CA SER A 319 -19.31 8.80 1.16
C SER A 319 -18.19 8.96 0.13
N SER A 320 -18.02 10.15 -0.44
CA SER A 320 -16.95 10.47 -1.37
C SER A 320 -16.44 11.89 -1.16
N LEU A 321 -15.15 12.10 -1.46
CA LEU A 321 -14.45 13.38 -1.37
C LEU A 321 -13.39 13.46 -2.45
N GLU A 322 -13.42 14.51 -3.24
CA GLU A 322 -12.28 14.95 -4.04
C GLU A 322 -11.31 15.68 -3.12
N TYR A 323 -10.22 14.98 -2.71
CA TYR A 323 -9.27 15.57 -1.76
C TYR A 323 -8.23 16.46 -2.43
N ASP A 324 -7.99 16.30 -3.75
CA ASP A 324 -7.15 17.19 -4.54
C ASP A 324 -7.67 17.34 -5.98
N PRO A 325 -8.19 18.52 -6.37
CA PRO A 325 -8.78 18.75 -7.70
C PRO A 325 -7.76 19.14 -8.78
N ALA A 326 -6.47 19.13 -8.46
CA ALA A 326 -5.44 19.53 -9.42
C ALA A 326 -4.53 18.36 -9.85
N ASN A 327 -4.17 17.49 -8.94
CA ASN A 327 -3.43 16.25 -9.19
C ASN A 327 -3.40 15.42 -7.90
N GLY A 328 -3.71 14.12 -7.97
CA GLY A 328 -3.69 13.23 -6.81
C GLY A 328 -3.48 11.80 -7.23
N ARG A 329 -2.20 11.39 -7.38
CA ARG A 329 -1.83 10.08 -7.93
C ARG A 329 -0.94 9.28 -6.98
N TYR A 330 -0.98 7.95 -7.15
CA TYR A 330 -0.09 7.01 -6.44
C TYR A 330 -0.21 7.13 -4.92
N GLN A 331 -1.42 7.07 -4.42
CA GLN A 331 -1.73 7.24 -3.00
C GLN A 331 -1.15 6.16 -2.12
N SER A 332 -0.81 6.54 -0.91
CA SER A 332 -0.57 5.65 0.22
C SER A 332 -1.26 6.24 1.44
N MET A 333 -2.08 5.45 2.13
CA MET A 333 -2.93 5.93 3.21
C MET A 333 -2.68 5.14 4.49
N VAL A 334 -2.64 5.84 5.64
CA VAL A 334 -2.52 5.24 6.97
C VAL A 334 -3.52 5.83 7.94
N HIS A 335 -3.95 5.04 8.91
CA HIS A 335 -4.70 5.52 10.06
C HIS A 335 -3.78 6.27 11.02
N VAL A 336 -4.20 7.45 11.48
CA VAL A 336 -3.46 8.28 12.44
C VAL A 336 -3.99 8.07 13.85
N SER A 337 -5.23 8.44 14.11
CA SER A 337 -5.87 8.32 15.42
C SER A 337 -7.37 8.57 15.32
N GLY A 338 -8.22 7.78 16.00
CA GLY A 338 -9.66 7.99 15.98
C GLY A 338 -10.21 8.04 14.55
N ASN A 339 -10.76 9.18 14.16
CA ASN A 339 -11.31 9.42 12.82
C ASN A 339 -10.27 9.90 11.79
N ILE A 340 -9.02 10.08 12.19
CA ILE A 340 -8.01 10.77 11.38
C ILE A 340 -7.20 9.77 10.56
N TYR A 341 -7.09 10.04 9.26
CA TYR A 341 -6.26 9.31 8.31
C TYR A 341 -5.32 10.29 7.61
N ALA A 342 -4.19 9.79 7.14
CA ALA A 342 -3.22 10.54 6.36
C ALA A 342 -3.02 9.90 4.98
N ILE A 343 -3.00 10.73 3.92
CA ILE A 343 -2.80 10.32 2.53
C ILE A 343 -1.55 11.02 2.01
N ALA A 344 -0.52 10.26 1.69
CA ALA A 344 0.65 10.73 0.95
C ALA A 344 0.44 10.42 -0.55
N TYR A 345 0.73 11.37 -1.44
CA TYR A 345 0.46 11.23 -2.87
C TYR A 345 1.35 12.14 -3.71
N LEU A 346 1.42 11.87 -5.02
CA LEU A 346 1.95 12.79 -6.02
C LEU A 346 0.88 13.84 -6.32
N GLY A 347 1.14 15.09 -5.94
CA GLY A 347 0.21 16.19 -6.03
C GLY A 347 0.53 17.20 -7.14
N PRO A 348 -0.07 18.42 -7.06
CA PRO A 348 0.19 19.50 -8.00
C PRO A 348 1.68 19.81 -8.14
N GLY A 349 2.12 20.13 -9.35
CA GLY A 349 3.52 20.36 -9.66
C GLY A 349 4.36 19.10 -9.87
N ASN A 350 3.80 17.92 -9.66
CA ASN A 350 4.47 16.64 -9.44
C ASN A 350 5.28 16.60 -8.15
N ASP A 351 4.85 17.39 -7.17
CA ASP A 351 5.45 17.50 -5.85
C ASP A 351 4.91 16.42 -4.90
N GLY A 352 5.61 16.19 -3.79
CA GLY A 352 5.18 15.26 -2.74
C GLY A 352 4.22 15.92 -1.76
N TRP A 353 2.98 15.47 -1.72
CA TRP A 353 1.93 16.02 -0.84
C TRP A 353 1.45 15.04 0.22
N LEU A 354 1.11 15.59 1.37
CA LEU A 354 0.47 14.88 2.48
C LEU A 354 -0.80 15.64 2.89
N LYS A 355 -1.91 14.93 2.98
CA LYS A 355 -3.17 15.47 3.54
C LYS A 355 -3.66 14.59 4.69
N THR A 356 -4.26 15.22 5.68
CA THR A 356 -5.03 14.53 6.71
C THR A 356 -6.51 14.73 6.48
N VAL A 357 -7.29 13.68 6.70
CA VAL A 357 -8.74 13.63 6.44
C VAL A 357 -9.47 13.04 7.64
N ASP A 358 -10.66 13.55 7.93
CA ASP A 358 -11.56 13.06 8.97
C ASP A 358 -12.60 12.11 8.35
N ILE A 359 -12.57 10.83 8.74
CA ILE A 359 -13.53 9.80 8.35
C ILE A 359 -14.19 9.26 9.61
N GLU A 360 -15.50 9.38 9.73
CA GLU A 360 -16.25 8.96 10.93
C GLU A 360 -16.09 7.46 11.21
N THR A 361 -15.60 7.11 12.38
CA THR A 361 -15.40 5.72 12.82
C THR A 361 -16.45 5.22 13.83
N VAL A 362 -17.33 6.12 14.33
CA VAL A 362 -18.39 5.79 15.30
C VAL A 362 -19.73 6.39 14.88
N THR A 363 -20.80 5.69 15.10
CA THR A 363 -22.15 6.25 14.86
C THR A 363 -22.47 7.32 15.91
N VAL A 364 -22.54 8.60 15.48
CA VAL A 364 -22.98 9.69 16.34
C VAL A 364 -24.50 9.75 16.33
N THR A 365 -25.15 9.17 17.34
CA THR A 365 -26.58 9.41 17.60
C THR A 365 -26.74 10.82 18.14
N SER A 366 -27.35 11.73 17.37
CA SER A 366 -27.75 13.03 17.87
C SER A 366 -28.70 12.84 19.05
N ARG A 367 -28.28 13.21 20.26
CA ARG A 367 -29.21 13.36 21.38
C ARG A 367 -30.14 14.50 21.00
N SER A 368 -31.40 14.20 20.70
CA SER A 368 -32.46 15.19 20.66
C SER A 368 -32.48 15.88 22.02
N GLN A 369 -32.14 17.18 22.06
CA GLN A 369 -32.44 18.00 23.24
C GLN A 369 -33.94 18.05 23.34
N ALA A 370 -34.53 17.21 24.22
CA ALA A 370 -35.86 17.41 24.69
C ALA A 370 -35.85 18.71 25.52
N TYR A 371 -36.34 19.81 24.93
CA TYR A 371 -36.71 21.00 25.68
C TYR A 371 -37.82 20.54 26.65
N ILE A 372 -37.49 20.40 27.92
CA ILE A 372 -38.46 20.42 29.00
C ILE A 372 -38.83 21.86 29.23
N MET A 373 -39.98 22.28 28.69
CA MET A 373 -40.65 23.47 29.18
C MET A 373 -41.33 23.09 30.46
N ALA A 374 -40.89 23.63 31.59
CA ALA A 374 -41.61 23.72 32.86
C ALA A 374 -42.12 25.15 33.04
#